data_3a69d1ede461b50fc11aeced0d1348c5
#
_entry.id   3a69d1ede461b50fc11aeced0d1348c5
#
_cell.length_a   1.000
_cell.length_b   1.000
_cell.length_c   1.000
_cell.angle_alpha   90.00
_cell.angle_beta   90.00
_cell.angle_gamma   90.00
#
_symmetry.space_group_name_H-M   'P 1'
#
loop_
_entity.id
_entity.type
_entity.pdbx_description
1 polymer ?
#
loop_
_entity_poly.entity_id
_entity_poly.type
_entity_poly.pdbx_seq_one_letter_code
_entity_poly.pdbx_strand_id
1 'polypeptide(L)'
;WTNLFERGRLRAGERLLVHGGSSGIGTAAIQLASAMGIRVFATAGSPKKCTACRDLGAEMAINYRNEDFVKAVKTVTGGEGVDVVLDMVGGEYVQRNLSCLRAEGRLVQIAFLDRPKITLNLAPVMLKRLTITGSTLRAQSVASKGRIAAALEKEAWPLLSARTIAPVIDCSFPLEEAAQAHARMESSEH
;
A
#
# COMPACT_ATOMS: atom_id res chain seq x y z
N TRP A 1 2.17 -3.22 8.99
CA TRP A 1 3.05 -4.37 9.21
C TRP A 1 2.48 -5.65 8.61
N THR A 2 1.43 -6.21 9.21
CA THR A 2 0.86 -7.51 8.86
C THR A 2 0.65 -7.72 7.36
N ASN A 3 0.11 -6.72 6.67
CA ASN A 3 -0.21 -6.84 5.26
C ASN A 3 1.02 -6.92 4.36
N LEU A 4 2.06 -6.17 4.67
CA LEU A 4 3.29 -6.18 3.87
C LEU A 4 4.19 -7.37 4.22
N PHE A 5 4.50 -7.57 5.49
CA PHE A 5 5.57 -8.47 5.92
C PHE A 5 5.11 -9.87 6.33
N GLU A 6 3.89 -10.03 6.85
CA GLU A 6 3.35 -11.34 7.19
C GLU A 6 2.56 -11.95 6.01
N ARG A 7 1.57 -11.22 5.48
CA ARG A 7 0.72 -11.68 4.36
C ARG A 7 1.41 -11.57 3.01
N GLY A 8 1.95 -10.40 2.72
CA GLY A 8 2.71 -10.13 1.50
C GLY A 8 4.09 -10.78 1.49
N ARG A 9 4.62 -11.15 2.65
CA ARG A 9 5.96 -11.73 2.81
C ARG A 9 7.02 -10.93 2.05
N LEU A 10 6.86 -9.61 2.08
CA LEU A 10 7.69 -8.66 1.38
C LEU A 10 9.12 -8.67 1.96
N ARG A 11 10.13 -8.66 1.12
CA ARG A 11 11.54 -8.78 1.49
C ARG A 11 12.38 -7.69 0.82
N ALA A 12 13.52 -7.38 1.40
CA ALA A 12 14.49 -6.47 0.80
C ALA A 12 14.84 -6.88 -0.64
N GLY A 13 14.97 -5.90 -1.53
CA GLY A 13 15.20 -6.10 -2.96
C GLY A 13 13.96 -6.39 -3.79
N GLU A 14 12.81 -6.69 -3.18
CA GLU A 14 11.55 -6.86 -3.89
C GLU A 14 10.91 -5.51 -4.26
N ARG A 15 9.86 -5.56 -5.08
CA ARG A 15 9.11 -4.43 -5.60
C ARG A 15 7.69 -4.45 -5.05
N LEU A 16 7.26 -3.33 -4.48
CA LEU A 16 5.92 -3.13 -3.93
C LEU A 16 5.15 -2.10 -4.76
N LEU A 17 3.91 -2.40 -5.12
CA LEU A 17 2.94 -1.40 -5.59
C LEU A 17 1.92 -1.12 -4.48
N VAL A 18 1.77 0.16 -4.11
CA VAL A 18 0.80 0.63 -3.10
C VAL A 18 -0.26 1.48 -3.78
N HIS A 19 -1.52 1.06 -3.75
CA HIS A 19 -2.62 1.92 -4.14
C HIS A 19 -2.99 2.89 -3.01
N GLY A 20 -3.37 4.12 -3.38
CA GLY A 20 -3.66 5.16 -2.40
C GLY A 20 -2.42 5.58 -1.59
N GLY A 21 -1.29 5.78 -2.26
CA GLY A 21 0.01 6.07 -1.63
C GLY A 21 0.02 7.28 -0.70
N SER A 22 -0.84 8.27 -0.92
CA SER A 22 -0.97 9.46 -0.06
C SER A 22 -1.91 9.28 1.14
N SER A 23 -2.57 8.13 1.27
CA SER A 23 -3.39 7.83 2.46
C SER A 23 -2.51 7.52 3.67
N GLY A 24 -3.06 7.56 4.89
CA GLY A 24 -2.30 7.20 6.09
C GLY A 24 -1.70 5.80 6.04
N ILE A 25 -2.40 4.81 5.45
CA ILE A 25 -1.85 3.47 5.21
C ILE A 25 -0.78 3.51 4.13
N GLY A 26 -1.01 4.26 3.04
CA GLY A 26 -0.08 4.38 1.92
C GLY A 26 1.24 5.02 2.33
N THR A 27 1.20 6.15 3.05
CA THR A 27 2.38 6.86 3.53
C THR A 27 3.22 6.01 4.50
N ALA A 28 2.56 5.27 5.40
CA ALA A 28 3.23 4.32 6.29
C ALA A 28 3.84 3.15 5.51
N ALA A 29 3.14 2.61 4.51
CA ALA A 29 3.63 1.51 3.69
C ALA A 29 4.86 1.92 2.85
N ILE A 30 4.84 3.11 2.25
CA ILE A 30 5.95 3.64 1.45
C ILE A 30 7.20 3.78 2.33
N GLN A 31 7.08 4.48 3.46
CA GLN A 31 8.21 4.74 4.34
C GLN A 31 8.80 3.45 4.91
N LEU A 32 7.97 2.56 5.46
CA LEU A 32 8.45 1.29 6.03
C LEU A 32 9.14 0.41 4.98
N ALA A 33 8.53 0.27 3.80
CA ALA A 33 9.09 -0.56 2.74
C ALA A 33 10.41 0.03 2.21
N SER A 34 10.46 1.34 1.96
CA SER A 34 11.67 2.04 1.51
C SER A 34 12.80 1.91 2.53
N ALA A 35 12.53 2.12 3.83
CA ALA A 35 13.52 1.97 4.89
C ALA A 35 14.07 0.54 5.02
N MET A 36 13.33 -0.45 4.54
CA MET A 36 13.72 -1.87 4.52
C MET A 36 14.33 -2.33 3.19
N GLY A 37 14.73 -1.39 2.31
CA GLY A 37 15.39 -1.71 1.05
C GLY A 37 14.49 -2.28 -0.04
N ILE A 38 13.19 -1.96 0.00
CA ILE A 38 12.20 -2.38 -0.98
C ILE A 38 11.96 -1.25 -1.97
N ARG A 39 11.88 -1.57 -3.26
CA ARG A 39 11.54 -0.60 -4.30
C ARG A 39 10.03 -0.37 -4.32
N VAL A 40 9.61 0.85 -4.05
CA VAL A 40 8.18 1.17 -3.87
C VAL A 40 7.65 1.97 -5.05
N PHE A 41 6.56 1.50 -5.63
CA PHE A 41 5.72 2.21 -6.59
C PHE A 41 4.40 2.55 -5.91
N ALA A 42 3.87 3.74 -6.15
CA ALA A 42 2.63 4.17 -5.53
C ALA A 42 1.66 4.76 -6.56
N THR A 43 0.36 4.65 -6.32
CA THR A 43 -0.65 5.40 -7.08
C THR A 43 -1.25 6.49 -6.21
N ALA A 44 -1.47 7.67 -6.78
CA ALA A 44 -2.13 8.79 -6.12
C ALA A 44 -3.00 9.59 -7.11
N GLY A 45 -3.90 10.43 -6.62
CA GLY A 45 -4.93 11.07 -7.44
C GLY A 45 -4.60 12.49 -7.90
N SER A 46 -3.40 13.01 -7.65
CA SER A 46 -2.97 14.34 -8.13
C SER A 46 -1.45 14.45 -8.21
N PRO A 47 -0.91 15.39 -8.99
CA PRO A 47 0.53 15.64 -9.06
C PRO A 47 1.15 15.95 -7.68
N LYS A 48 0.48 16.76 -6.86
CA LYS A 48 0.91 17.10 -5.49
C LYS A 48 1.04 15.83 -4.63
N LYS A 49 0.04 14.95 -4.66
CA LYS A 49 0.04 13.68 -3.92
C LYS A 49 1.10 12.71 -4.44
N CYS A 50 1.36 12.68 -5.75
CA CYS A 50 2.45 11.91 -6.32
C CYS A 50 3.83 12.42 -5.86
N THR A 51 4.02 13.74 -5.79
CA THR A 51 5.25 14.32 -5.23
C THR A 51 5.44 13.91 -3.78
N ALA A 52 4.42 14.04 -2.93
CA ALA A 52 4.49 13.59 -1.54
C ALA A 52 4.86 12.10 -1.41
N CYS A 53 4.31 11.22 -2.28
CA CYS A 53 4.70 9.81 -2.26
C CYS A 53 6.20 9.61 -2.58
N ARG A 54 6.75 10.36 -3.53
CA ARG A 54 8.19 10.29 -3.87
C ARG A 54 9.07 10.81 -2.73
N ASP A 55 8.68 11.92 -2.11
CA ASP A 55 9.38 12.51 -0.97
C ASP A 55 9.45 11.55 0.23
N LEU A 56 8.45 10.66 0.36
CA LEU A 56 8.39 9.60 1.37
C LEU A 56 9.17 8.32 1.01
N GLY A 57 9.79 8.27 -0.17
CA GLY A 57 10.62 7.15 -0.59
C GLY A 57 10.04 6.25 -1.68
N ALA A 58 8.93 6.62 -2.31
CA ALA A 58 8.47 5.91 -3.51
C ALA A 58 9.40 6.23 -4.70
N GLU A 59 9.94 5.19 -5.34
CA GLU A 59 10.75 5.32 -6.57
C GLU A 59 9.93 5.93 -7.70
N MET A 60 8.66 5.57 -7.80
CA MET A 60 7.71 6.13 -8.75
C MET A 60 6.35 6.34 -8.10
N ALA A 61 5.73 7.47 -8.38
CA ALA A 61 4.34 7.74 -8.04
C ALA A 61 3.55 8.05 -9.32
N ILE A 62 2.47 7.32 -9.53
CA ILE A 62 1.66 7.28 -10.75
C ILE A 62 0.34 8.00 -10.47
N ASN A 63 0.03 9.03 -11.25
CA ASN A 63 -1.27 9.68 -11.17
C ASN A 63 -2.33 8.83 -11.91
N TYR A 64 -3.07 8.02 -11.17
CA TYR A 64 -4.07 7.10 -11.72
C TYR A 64 -5.19 7.77 -12.51
N ARG A 65 -5.35 9.10 -12.41
CA ARG A 65 -6.34 9.84 -13.19
C ARG A 65 -5.91 10.07 -14.64
N ASN A 66 -4.62 10.10 -14.89
CA ASN A 66 -4.05 10.45 -16.19
C ASN A 66 -3.17 9.34 -16.77
N GLU A 67 -2.80 8.34 -15.96
CA GLU A 67 -1.83 7.31 -16.31
C GLU A 67 -2.36 5.91 -16.06
N ASP A 68 -2.02 4.98 -16.93
CA ASP A 68 -2.24 3.56 -16.70
C ASP A 68 -1.12 2.99 -15.84
N PHE A 69 -1.44 2.65 -14.59
CA PHE A 69 -0.46 2.13 -13.65
C PHE A 69 0.13 0.77 -14.08
N VAL A 70 -0.64 -0.06 -14.80
CA VAL A 70 -0.13 -1.34 -15.32
C VAL A 70 0.99 -1.10 -16.32
N LYS A 71 0.73 -0.20 -17.26
CA LYS A 71 1.71 0.19 -18.29
C LYS A 71 2.93 0.83 -17.65
N ALA A 72 2.73 1.78 -16.73
CA ALA A 72 3.81 2.49 -16.04
C ALA A 72 4.71 1.52 -15.27
N VAL A 73 4.13 0.64 -14.45
CA VAL A 73 4.87 -0.38 -13.69
C VAL A 73 5.64 -1.30 -14.63
N LYS A 74 4.99 -1.80 -15.67
CA LYS A 74 5.65 -2.70 -16.63
C LYS A 74 6.81 -2.03 -17.36
N THR A 75 6.67 -0.78 -17.75
CA THR A 75 7.74 -0.02 -18.40
C THR A 75 8.96 0.08 -17.49
N VAL A 76 8.79 0.51 -16.24
CA VAL A 76 9.93 0.74 -15.32
C VAL A 76 10.55 -0.56 -14.82
N THR A 77 9.81 -1.67 -14.87
CA THR A 77 10.30 -2.99 -14.44
C THR A 77 10.77 -3.88 -15.59
N GLY A 78 10.91 -3.34 -16.82
CA GLY A 78 11.31 -4.12 -17.99
C GLY A 78 10.33 -5.24 -18.35
N GLY A 79 9.05 -5.06 -18.06
CA GLY A 79 7.99 -6.05 -18.31
C GLY A 79 7.78 -7.06 -17.19
N GLU A 80 8.68 -7.15 -16.22
CA GLU A 80 8.57 -8.15 -15.14
C GLU A 80 7.36 -7.91 -14.22
N GLY A 81 7.14 -6.67 -13.79
CA GLY A 81 6.13 -6.31 -12.80
C GLY A 81 6.67 -6.24 -11.38
N VAL A 82 5.76 -6.27 -10.39
CA VAL A 82 6.07 -6.16 -8.96
C VAL A 82 5.85 -7.48 -8.22
N ASP A 83 6.49 -7.60 -7.06
CA ASP A 83 6.39 -8.79 -6.20
C ASP A 83 5.11 -8.76 -5.36
N VAL A 84 4.77 -7.60 -4.83
CA VAL A 84 3.59 -7.41 -3.98
C VAL A 84 2.77 -6.22 -4.45
N VAL A 85 1.45 -6.37 -4.41
CA VAL A 85 0.49 -5.27 -4.55
C VAL A 85 -0.30 -5.15 -3.24
N LEU A 86 -0.29 -3.96 -2.63
CA LEU A 86 -1.16 -3.60 -1.52
C LEU A 86 -2.37 -2.85 -2.06
N ASP A 87 -3.54 -3.48 -2.01
CA ASP A 87 -4.77 -2.95 -2.60
C ASP A 87 -5.82 -2.61 -1.55
N MET A 88 -6.31 -1.38 -1.60
CA MET A 88 -7.45 -0.89 -0.83
C MET A 88 -8.62 -0.49 -1.73
N VAL A 89 -8.46 -0.56 -3.04
CA VAL A 89 -9.46 -0.11 -4.01
C VAL A 89 -10.47 -1.22 -4.33
N GLY A 90 -9.98 -2.39 -4.71
CA GLY A 90 -10.84 -3.48 -5.17
C GLY A 90 -11.39 -3.23 -6.59
N GLY A 91 -12.60 -3.73 -6.89
CA GLY A 91 -13.23 -3.53 -8.18
C GLY A 91 -12.36 -3.99 -9.35
N GLU A 92 -12.36 -3.23 -10.42
CA GLU A 92 -11.56 -3.50 -11.63
C GLU A 92 -10.04 -3.45 -11.38
N TYR A 93 -9.59 -2.85 -10.28
CA TYR A 93 -8.18 -2.83 -9.91
C TYR A 93 -7.63 -4.24 -9.67
N VAL A 94 -8.43 -5.16 -9.15
CA VAL A 94 -7.97 -6.53 -8.86
C VAL A 94 -7.44 -7.21 -10.12
N GLN A 95 -8.18 -7.18 -11.24
CA GLN A 95 -7.71 -7.78 -12.50
C GLN A 95 -6.44 -7.09 -13.03
N ARG A 96 -6.39 -5.79 -12.93
CA ARG A 96 -5.23 -4.99 -13.35
C ARG A 96 -4.02 -5.29 -12.46
N ASN A 97 -4.23 -5.49 -11.15
CA ASN A 97 -3.19 -5.89 -10.20
C ASN A 97 -2.60 -7.25 -10.54
N LEU A 98 -3.42 -8.25 -10.90
CA LEU A 98 -2.92 -9.55 -11.38
C LEU A 98 -2.03 -9.40 -12.63
N SER A 99 -2.33 -8.44 -13.48
CA SER A 99 -1.49 -8.13 -14.65
C SER A 99 -0.15 -7.50 -14.27
N CYS A 100 -0.11 -6.67 -13.21
CA CYS A 100 1.10 -6.02 -12.70
C CYS A 100 2.04 -6.97 -11.96
N LEU A 101 1.52 -8.05 -11.37
CA LEU A 101 2.33 -8.99 -10.62
C LEU A 101 3.26 -9.80 -11.53
N ARG A 102 4.49 -10.02 -11.07
CA ARG A 102 5.42 -10.99 -11.64
C ARG A 102 5.06 -12.42 -11.22
N ALA A 103 5.79 -13.42 -11.69
CA ALA A 103 5.64 -14.79 -11.21
C ALA A 103 5.86 -14.87 -9.70
N GLU A 104 5.10 -15.70 -9.00
CA GLU A 104 5.07 -15.86 -7.54
C GLU A 104 4.62 -14.59 -6.78
N GLY A 105 4.05 -13.62 -7.49
CA GLY A 105 3.60 -12.36 -6.91
C GLY A 105 2.41 -12.51 -5.95
N ARG A 106 2.23 -11.54 -5.09
CA ARG A 106 1.21 -11.55 -4.03
C ARG A 106 0.34 -10.30 -4.10
N LEU A 107 -0.97 -10.48 -4.20
CA LEU A 107 -1.98 -9.43 -4.04
C LEU A 107 -2.51 -9.47 -2.61
N VAL A 108 -2.36 -8.37 -1.89
CA VAL A 108 -2.86 -8.23 -0.51
C VAL A 108 -3.99 -7.22 -0.49
N GLN A 109 -5.22 -7.73 -0.34
CA GLN A 109 -6.42 -6.93 -0.24
C GLN A 109 -6.66 -6.48 1.20
N ILE A 110 -6.81 -5.17 1.43
CA ILE A 110 -6.99 -4.61 2.79
C ILE A 110 -8.30 -3.83 2.98
N ALA A 111 -8.92 -3.40 1.88
CA ALA A 111 -10.22 -2.73 1.86
C ALA A 111 -10.83 -2.80 0.47
N PHE A 112 -12.07 -2.35 0.34
CA PHE A 112 -12.78 -2.21 -0.92
C PHE A 112 -13.41 -0.82 -0.98
N LEU A 113 -12.67 0.16 -1.49
CA LEU A 113 -13.19 1.53 -1.67
C LEU A 113 -14.17 1.60 -2.85
N ASP A 114 -14.01 0.71 -3.86
CA ASP A 114 -15.00 0.52 -4.93
C ASP A 114 -15.95 -0.62 -4.51
N ARG A 115 -15.81 -1.82 -5.05
CA ARG A 115 -16.72 -2.93 -4.81
C ARG A 115 -16.00 -4.25 -4.56
N PRO A 116 -16.54 -5.13 -3.69
CA PRO A 116 -15.92 -6.43 -3.41
C PRO A 116 -16.31 -7.52 -4.44
N LYS A 117 -17.45 -7.36 -5.12
CA LYS A 117 -17.94 -8.35 -6.11
C LYS A 117 -17.48 -7.98 -7.50
N ILE A 118 -16.69 -8.87 -8.10
CA ILE A 118 -16.08 -8.69 -9.43
C ILE A 118 -16.03 -10.00 -10.19
N THR A 119 -15.91 -9.90 -11.52
CA THR A 119 -15.58 -11.02 -12.39
C THR A 119 -14.08 -10.99 -12.68
N LEU A 120 -13.38 -12.11 -12.49
CA LEU A 120 -11.95 -12.23 -12.70
C LEU A 120 -11.60 -13.29 -13.75
N ASN A 121 -10.62 -12.98 -14.59
CA ASN A 121 -9.88 -14.00 -15.32
C ASN A 121 -8.79 -14.56 -14.39
N LEU A 122 -8.93 -15.80 -13.98
CA LEU A 122 -7.99 -16.49 -13.08
C LEU A 122 -6.77 -17.10 -13.78
N ALA A 123 -6.72 -17.11 -15.12
CA ALA A 123 -5.58 -17.66 -15.85
C ALA A 123 -4.22 -17.10 -15.39
N PRO A 124 -4.05 -15.79 -15.15
CA PRO A 124 -2.80 -15.24 -14.59
C PRO A 124 -2.44 -15.81 -13.22
N VAL A 125 -3.43 -16.14 -12.38
CA VAL A 125 -3.18 -16.72 -11.04
C VAL A 125 -2.50 -18.06 -11.17
N MET A 126 -3.00 -18.92 -12.06
CA MET A 126 -2.41 -20.23 -12.34
C MET A 126 -1.04 -20.10 -13.04
N LEU A 127 -1.00 -19.38 -14.16
CA LEU A 127 0.19 -19.30 -15.01
C LEU A 127 1.40 -18.65 -14.30
N LYS A 128 1.15 -17.67 -13.45
CA LYS A 128 2.21 -16.98 -12.68
C LYS A 128 2.34 -17.51 -11.24
N ARG A 129 1.53 -18.48 -10.81
CA ARG A 129 1.49 -19.02 -9.45
C ARG A 129 1.29 -17.93 -8.39
N LEU A 130 0.32 -17.04 -8.65
CA LEU A 130 0.05 -15.89 -7.79
C LEU A 130 -0.65 -16.30 -6.49
N THR A 131 -0.42 -15.52 -5.45
CA THR A 131 -1.20 -15.59 -4.20
C THR A 131 -2.12 -14.38 -4.10
N ILE A 132 -3.40 -14.62 -3.86
CA ILE A 132 -4.36 -13.58 -3.48
C ILE A 132 -4.69 -13.79 -2.00
N THR A 133 -4.49 -12.79 -1.18
CA THR A 133 -4.73 -12.84 0.26
C THR A 133 -5.30 -11.52 0.76
N GLY A 134 -5.74 -11.49 1.99
CA GLY A 134 -6.23 -10.28 2.64
C GLY A 134 -6.24 -10.45 4.15
N SER A 135 -6.51 -9.37 4.86
CA SER A 135 -6.66 -9.42 6.31
C SER A 135 -7.57 -8.33 6.84
N THR A 136 -8.11 -8.58 8.03
CA THR A 136 -8.69 -7.57 8.90
C THR A 136 -8.00 -7.65 10.26
N LEU A 137 -7.83 -6.53 10.93
CA LEU A 137 -7.20 -6.50 12.26
C LEU A 137 -8.24 -6.66 13.39
N ARG A 138 -9.43 -6.08 13.20
CA ARG A 138 -10.44 -6.00 14.28
C ARG A 138 -10.79 -7.37 14.86
N ALA A 139 -11.01 -8.37 14.03
CA ALA A 139 -11.41 -9.73 14.41
C ALA A 139 -10.25 -10.62 14.87
N GLN A 140 -9.01 -10.15 14.83
CA GLN A 140 -7.85 -10.93 15.25
C GLN A 140 -7.86 -11.14 16.77
N SER A 141 -7.37 -12.31 17.21
CA SER A 141 -7.22 -12.61 18.63
C SER A 141 -6.24 -11.66 19.33
N VAL A 142 -6.36 -11.53 20.65
CA VAL A 142 -5.43 -10.75 21.47
C VAL A 142 -3.99 -11.24 21.27
N ALA A 143 -3.78 -12.55 21.24
CA ALA A 143 -2.45 -13.13 21.01
C ALA A 143 -1.88 -12.74 19.64
N SER A 144 -2.70 -12.73 18.58
CA SER A 144 -2.26 -12.27 17.26
C SER A 144 -1.90 -10.78 17.25
N LYS A 145 -2.74 -9.94 17.88
CA LYS A 145 -2.45 -8.51 18.02
C LYS A 145 -1.18 -8.25 18.83
N GLY A 146 -0.95 -9.04 19.89
CA GLY A 146 0.27 -8.97 20.70
C GLY A 146 1.54 -9.30 19.89
N ARG A 147 1.49 -10.33 19.03
CA ARG A 147 2.63 -10.64 18.14
C ARG A 147 2.90 -9.51 17.14
N ILE A 148 1.85 -8.91 16.59
CA ILE A 148 2.00 -7.75 15.68
C ILE A 148 2.63 -6.57 16.40
N ALA A 149 2.18 -6.27 17.63
CA ALA A 149 2.73 -5.19 18.44
C ALA A 149 4.22 -5.41 18.76
N ALA A 150 4.59 -6.62 19.19
CA ALA A 150 5.98 -6.98 19.45
C ALA A 150 6.86 -6.88 18.19
N ALA A 151 6.35 -7.29 17.03
CA ALA A 151 7.07 -7.14 15.76
C ALA A 151 7.27 -5.66 15.39
N LEU A 152 6.25 -4.82 15.58
CA LEU A 152 6.35 -3.36 15.35
C LEU A 152 7.36 -2.70 16.31
N GLU A 153 7.32 -3.05 17.59
CA GLU A 153 8.27 -2.55 18.58
C GLU A 153 9.70 -2.88 18.19
N LYS A 154 9.95 -4.10 17.76
CA LYS A 154 11.28 -4.56 17.38
C LYS A 154 11.77 -3.93 16.07
N GLU A 155 10.95 -3.89 15.04
CA GLU A 155 11.38 -3.61 13.66
C GLU A 155 11.07 -2.16 13.22
N ALA A 156 9.97 -1.57 13.69
CA ALA A 156 9.53 -0.25 13.24
C ALA A 156 9.90 0.87 14.24
N TRP A 157 9.86 0.63 15.54
CA TRP A 157 10.16 1.66 16.54
C TRP A 157 11.58 2.21 16.46
N PRO A 158 12.64 1.43 16.20
CA PRO A 158 13.96 1.99 15.95
C PRO A 158 13.99 2.99 14.80
N LEU A 159 13.21 2.74 13.72
CA LEU A 159 13.09 3.64 12.57
C LEU A 159 12.36 4.94 12.93
N LEU A 160 11.31 4.86 13.77
CA LEU A 160 10.62 6.04 14.32
C LEU A 160 11.53 6.86 15.22
N SER A 161 12.27 6.22 16.13
CA SER A 161 13.21 6.89 17.02
C SER A 161 14.34 7.58 16.27
N ALA A 162 14.83 6.96 15.20
CA ALA A 162 15.83 7.54 14.30
C ALA A 162 15.27 8.58 13.33
N ARG A 163 13.94 8.81 13.33
CA ARG A 163 13.23 9.67 12.37
C ARG A 163 13.42 9.28 10.90
N THR A 164 13.80 8.02 10.64
CA THR A 164 13.83 7.46 9.29
C THR A 164 12.43 7.35 8.69
N ILE A 165 11.45 7.08 9.55
CA ILE A 165 10.03 7.12 9.24
C ILE A 165 9.31 8.01 10.25
N ALA A 166 8.24 8.69 9.82
CA ALA A 166 7.45 9.55 10.70
C ALA A 166 5.98 9.60 10.24
N PRO A 167 5.03 9.81 11.15
CA PRO A 167 3.65 10.11 10.75
C PRO A 167 3.59 11.37 9.89
N VAL A 168 2.83 11.31 8.80
CA VAL A 168 2.53 12.50 7.98
C VAL A 168 1.29 13.16 8.55
N ILE A 169 1.48 14.30 9.21
CA ILE A 169 0.38 15.07 9.82
C ILE A 169 -0.05 16.17 8.86
N ASP A 170 -1.29 16.12 8.38
CA ASP A 170 -1.87 17.17 7.53
C ASP A 170 -2.15 18.43 8.35
N CYS A 171 -2.95 18.30 9.41
CA CYS A 171 -3.26 19.39 10.33
C CYS A 171 -3.71 18.87 11.69
N SER A 172 -3.77 19.76 12.68
CA SER A 172 -4.25 19.45 14.04
C SER A 172 -5.46 20.32 14.37
N PHE A 173 -6.40 19.74 15.10
CA PHE A 173 -7.61 20.41 15.57
C PHE A 173 -7.71 20.30 17.10
N PRO A 174 -8.22 21.32 17.80
CA PRO A 174 -8.66 21.19 19.19
C PRO A 174 -9.75 20.12 19.31
N LEU A 175 -9.91 19.51 20.49
CA LEU A 175 -10.88 18.43 20.68
C LEU A 175 -12.33 18.90 20.40
N GLU A 176 -12.65 20.14 20.74
CA GLU A 176 -13.93 20.80 20.50
C GLU A 176 -14.28 20.90 19.02
N GLU A 177 -13.27 20.88 18.15
CA GLU A 177 -13.40 20.98 16.70
C GLU A 177 -13.36 19.62 15.99
N ALA A 178 -13.59 18.52 16.69
CA ALA A 178 -13.56 17.17 16.12
C ALA A 178 -14.44 16.99 14.87
N ALA A 179 -15.59 17.70 14.81
CA ALA A 179 -16.44 17.72 13.63
C ALA A 179 -15.73 18.30 12.38
N GLN A 180 -14.90 19.32 12.54
CA GLN A 180 -14.11 19.91 11.45
C GLN A 180 -13.01 18.93 11.00
N ALA A 181 -12.37 18.24 11.95
CA ALA A 181 -11.39 17.20 11.63
C ALA A 181 -12.01 16.07 10.80
N HIS A 182 -13.20 15.60 11.13
CA HIS A 182 -13.94 14.62 10.34
C HIS A 182 -14.28 15.15 8.94
N ALA A 183 -14.80 16.38 8.82
CA ALA A 183 -15.09 17.00 7.54
C ALA A 183 -13.83 17.11 6.65
N ARG A 184 -12.68 17.46 7.26
CA ARG A 184 -11.37 17.50 6.56
C ARG A 184 -10.98 16.12 6.02
N MET A 185 -11.14 15.06 6.82
CA MET A 185 -10.89 13.69 6.39
C MET A 185 -11.79 13.27 5.22
N GLU A 186 -13.09 13.61 5.30
CA GLU A 186 -14.08 13.25 4.27
C GLU A 186 -13.88 14.00 2.95
N SER A 187 -13.33 15.22 2.98
CA SER A 187 -13.03 16.01 1.78
C SER A 187 -11.97 15.36 0.88
N SER A 188 -11.17 14.46 1.42
CA SER A 188 -10.01 13.85 0.72
C SER A 188 -8.98 14.86 0.19
N GLU A 189 -8.95 16.08 0.76
CA GLU A 189 -7.98 17.13 0.38
C GLU A 189 -6.66 17.04 1.15
N HIS A 190 -6.63 16.21 2.18
CA HIS A 190 -5.45 15.93 3.00
C HIS A 190 -4.42 15.07 2.28
#